data_673193982edbaa897bfcfb6bfebf1f71
#
_entry.id   673193982edbaa897bfcfb6bfebf1f71
#
_cell.length_a   1.000
_cell.length_b   1.000
_cell.length_c   1.000
_cell.angle_alpha   90.00
_cell.angle_beta   90.00
_cell.angle_gamma   90.00
#
_symmetry.space_group_name_H-M   'P 1'
#
loop_
_entity.id
_entity.type
_entity.pdbx_description
1 polymer ?
#
loop_
_entity_poly.entity_id
_entity_poly.type
_entity_poly.pdbx_seq_one_letter_code
_entity_poly.pdbx_strand_id
1 'polypeptide(L)'
;MFIDEIELDVLGGDGGDGAVSFRRERFVPRGGPDGGDGGRGGSVYAVGDAALRTLNHFAGVEVVAGGRGGDGAGRKRAGRAGENRRIRLPLGTDIKTAEGDALGEIVEGGEELLLSRGGRGGRGNVRFATPTLQIPRYAEKGRAGQVRRVRFTLKIIADVALVGPPNAGKSSLLAAMSTARPKVAPYPFTTLAPQLGVVEVTPAEAFAIIEVPGLLEGAAEGRGLGLDFLRHVERAKVLAVVVDVAGAGPVDDYATVMAELGFFDADLTSRVRLVVAAKVDLPHAEGAVEELRAAADADVMATSAVTGEGVTALKNAIWEIVKNYDHSRA
;
A
#
# COMPACT_ATOMS: atom_id res chain seq x y z
N MET A 1 -4.34 -14.51 -4.32
CA MET A 1 -5.55 -13.71 -4.03
C MET A 1 -5.06 -12.32 -3.67
N PHE A 2 -5.50 -11.27 -4.36
CA PHE A 2 -5.08 -9.90 -4.07
C PHE A 2 -5.98 -9.31 -2.98
N ILE A 3 -5.36 -8.81 -1.90
CA ILE A 3 -6.06 -8.16 -0.78
C ILE A 3 -5.70 -6.68 -0.84
N ASP A 4 -6.69 -5.84 -1.10
CA ASP A 4 -6.65 -4.39 -1.17
C ASP A 4 -7.29 -3.71 0.06
N GLU A 5 -8.09 -4.46 0.80
CA GLU A 5 -8.71 -4.01 2.03
C GLU A 5 -8.65 -5.12 3.09
N ILE A 6 -8.30 -4.75 4.32
CA ILE A 6 -8.30 -5.66 5.46
C ILE A 6 -8.64 -4.92 6.76
N GLU A 7 -9.35 -5.60 7.64
CA GLU A 7 -9.59 -5.13 9.00
C GLU A 7 -8.83 -5.98 10.01
N LEU A 8 -8.14 -5.34 10.92
CA LEU A 8 -7.40 -5.98 12.01
C LEU A 8 -7.81 -5.38 13.35
N ASP A 9 -7.88 -6.22 14.38
CA ASP A 9 -7.93 -5.76 15.76
C ASP A 9 -6.50 -5.44 16.22
N VAL A 10 -6.25 -4.16 16.50
CA VAL A 10 -4.94 -3.64 16.89
C VAL A 10 -4.95 -3.31 18.38
N LEU A 11 -4.17 -4.07 19.16
CA LEU A 11 -4.12 -3.99 20.60
C LEU A 11 -2.79 -3.42 21.08
N GLY A 12 -2.82 -2.32 21.82
CA GLY A 12 -1.67 -1.93 22.63
C GLY A 12 -1.45 -2.94 23.75
N GLY A 13 -0.20 -3.24 24.05
CA GLY A 13 0.11 -4.12 25.18
C GLY A 13 -0.32 -3.52 26.52
N ASP A 14 -0.73 -4.33 27.46
CA ASP A 14 -1.08 -3.86 28.80
C ASP A 14 0.16 -3.42 29.58
N GLY A 15 -0.01 -2.45 30.47
CA GLY A 15 1.01 -2.09 31.44
C GLY A 15 1.18 -3.16 32.50
N GLY A 16 2.40 -3.32 33.00
CA GLY A 16 2.67 -4.20 34.15
C GLY A 16 2.17 -3.60 35.45
N ASP A 17 1.91 -4.43 36.46
CA ASP A 17 1.47 -3.99 37.78
C ASP A 17 2.62 -3.40 38.59
N GLY A 18 2.33 -2.39 39.42
CA GLY A 18 3.25 -1.91 40.44
C GLY A 18 3.40 -2.93 41.57
N ALA A 19 4.58 -3.00 42.14
CA ALA A 19 4.86 -3.93 43.23
C ALA A 19 4.55 -3.35 44.61
N VAL A 20 4.10 -4.20 45.51
CA VAL A 20 4.09 -3.94 46.96
C VAL A 20 5.24 -4.72 47.58
N SER A 21 6.28 -4.03 47.99
CA SER A 21 7.46 -4.65 48.62
C SER A 21 8.03 -3.73 49.69
N PHE A 22 8.72 -4.34 50.64
CA PHE A 22 9.34 -3.63 51.77
C PHE A 22 10.79 -4.10 51.92
N ARG A 23 11.67 -3.15 52.20
CA ARG A 23 13.09 -3.41 52.39
C ARG A 23 13.27 -4.32 53.62
N ARG A 24 14.00 -5.41 53.44
CA ARG A 24 14.37 -6.36 54.49
C ARG A 24 15.85 -6.58 54.48
N GLU A 25 16.53 -6.06 55.48
CA GLU A 25 17.99 -6.23 55.66
C GLU A 25 18.29 -6.64 57.11
N ARG A 26 19.43 -7.26 57.32
CA ARG A 26 19.84 -7.84 58.60
C ARG A 26 19.78 -6.86 59.77
N PHE A 27 20.02 -5.58 59.52
CA PHE A 27 20.05 -4.54 60.56
C PHE A 27 18.92 -3.47 60.36
N VAL A 28 17.95 -3.72 59.48
CA VAL A 28 16.83 -2.81 59.21
C VAL A 28 15.54 -3.59 59.26
N PRO A 29 15.06 -3.98 60.49
CA PRO A 29 13.86 -4.82 60.65
C PRO A 29 12.56 -4.13 60.21
N ARG A 30 12.50 -2.81 60.20
CA ARG A 30 11.37 -2.00 59.71
C ARG A 30 11.74 -1.16 58.51
N GLY A 31 12.18 -1.81 57.43
CA GLY A 31 12.48 -1.12 56.18
C GLY A 31 11.24 -0.50 55.55
N GLY A 32 11.42 0.66 54.91
CA GLY A 32 10.33 1.38 54.23
C GLY A 32 9.89 0.63 52.93
N PRO A 33 8.88 1.17 52.26
CA PRO A 33 8.41 0.64 50.99
C PRO A 33 9.50 0.69 49.92
N ASP A 34 9.65 -0.38 49.16
CA ASP A 34 10.65 -0.51 48.10
C ASP A 34 10.13 -1.17 46.82
N GLY A 35 8.80 -1.27 46.67
CA GLY A 35 8.17 -1.79 45.45
C GLY A 35 8.35 -0.84 44.26
N GLY A 36 8.85 -1.37 43.18
CA GLY A 36 9.06 -0.65 41.91
C GLY A 36 7.78 -0.52 41.07
N ASP A 37 7.83 0.38 40.11
CA ASP A 37 6.72 0.61 39.17
C ASP A 37 6.67 -0.52 38.13
N GLY A 38 5.48 -0.82 37.60
CA GLY A 38 5.29 -1.67 36.44
C GLY A 38 5.77 -0.99 35.15
N GLY A 39 6.22 -1.77 34.20
CA GLY A 39 6.62 -1.33 32.88
C GLY A 39 5.44 -0.88 32.03
N ARG A 40 5.68 0.05 31.11
CA ARG A 40 4.68 0.42 30.10
C ARG A 40 4.47 -0.72 29.10
N GLY A 41 3.25 -0.92 28.64
CA GLY A 41 2.94 -1.80 27.49
C GLY A 41 3.48 -1.23 26.18
N GLY A 42 3.79 -2.13 25.23
CA GLY A 42 4.22 -1.78 23.89
C GLY A 42 3.10 -1.18 23.04
N SER A 43 3.42 -0.24 22.20
CA SER A 43 2.50 0.35 21.21
C SER A 43 2.59 -0.39 19.87
N VAL A 44 1.56 -0.25 19.04
CA VAL A 44 1.54 -0.78 17.67
C VAL A 44 1.63 0.37 16.69
N TYR A 45 2.54 0.24 15.74
CA TYR A 45 2.80 1.21 14.68
C TYR A 45 2.62 0.57 13.31
N ALA A 46 2.06 1.33 12.37
CA ALA A 46 2.19 1.08 10.94
C ALA A 46 3.50 1.68 10.45
N VAL A 47 4.18 1.01 9.53
CA VAL A 47 5.45 1.48 8.95
C VAL A 47 5.38 1.31 7.44
N GLY A 48 5.69 2.38 6.71
CA GLY A 48 5.74 2.37 5.25
C GLY A 48 6.86 1.50 4.71
N ASP A 49 6.54 0.65 3.75
CA ASP A 49 7.50 -0.22 3.08
C ASP A 49 7.32 -0.19 1.57
N ALA A 50 8.27 0.44 0.89
CA ALA A 50 8.26 0.59 -0.56
C ALA A 50 8.42 -0.75 -1.32
N ALA A 51 8.90 -1.81 -0.66
CA ALA A 51 9.02 -3.14 -1.27
C ALA A 51 7.70 -3.90 -1.29
N LEU A 52 6.72 -3.51 -0.47
CA LEU A 52 5.41 -4.14 -0.43
C LEU A 52 4.47 -3.54 -1.48
N ARG A 53 3.73 -4.40 -2.19
CA ARG A 53 2.76 -4.00 -3.22
C ARG A 53 1.33 -4.43 -2.90
N THR A 54 1.14 -5.24 -1.88
CA THR A 54 -0.17 -5.82 -1.52
C THR A 54 -0.29 -5.98 -0.01
N LEU A 55 -1.52 -6.15 0.46
CA LEU A 55 -1.81 -6.51 1.87
C LEU A 55 -1.88 -8.03 2.09
N ASN A 56 -1.45 -8.85 1.12
CA ASN A 56 -1.58 -10.32 1.17
C ASN A 56 -0.89 -10.97 2.37
N HIS A 57 0.17 -10.37 2.91
CA HIS A 57 0.89 -10.89 4.07
C HIS A 57 0.06 -10.81 5.37
N PHE A 58 -1.10 -10.13 5.34
CA PHE A 58 -2.08 -10.15 6.43
C PHE A 58 -3.20 -11.18 6.22
N ALA A 59 -3.16 -11.98 5.14
CA ALA A 59 -4.16 -13.02 4.92
C ALA A 59 -4.21 -13.97 6.12
N GLY A 60 -5.38 -14.06 6.77
CA GLY A 60 -5.57 -14.89 7.96
C GLY A 60 -5.06 -14.27 9.27
N VAL A 61 -4.56 -13.05 9.27
CA VAL A 61 -4.24 -12.29 10.49
C VAL A 61 -5.51 -11.55 10.92
N GLU A 62 -5.95 -11.77 12.14
CA GLU A 62 -7.11 -11.08 12.72
C GLU A 62 -6.69 -10.04 13.76
N VAL A 63 -5.61 -10.34 14.49
CA VAL A 63 -5.19 -9.55 15.65
C VAL A 63 -3.70 -9.25 15.60
N VAL A 64 -3.34 -8.00 15.90
CA VAL A 64 -1.95 -7.56 16.09
C VAL A 64 -1.83 -6.87 17.44
N ALA A 65 -0.89 -7.33 18.29
CA ALA A 65 -0.74 -6.83 19.63
C ALA A 65 0.70 -6.37 19.93
N GLY A 66 0.81 -5.30 20.73
CA GLY A 66 2.05 -4.89 21.38
C GLY A 66 2.37 -5.79 22.59
N GLY A 67 3.62 -5.82 23.00
CA GLY A 67 4.07 -6.60 24.15
C GLY A 67 3.51 -6.07 25.49
N ARG A 68 3.17 -6.95 26.42
CA ARG A 68 2.80 -6.54 27.79
C ARG A 68 4.02 -5.97 28.52
N GLY A 69 3.83 -4.94 29.34
CA GLY A 69 4.83 -4.43 30.30
C GLY A 69 5.08 -5.43 31.42
N GLY A 70 6.32 -5.55 31.86
CA GLY A 70 6.69 -6.37 33.01
C GLY A 70 6.19 -5.76 34.32
N ASP A 71 5.88 -6.60 35.31
CA ASP A 71 5.47 -6.14 36.63
C ASP A 71 6.67 -5.56 37.38
N GLY A 72 6.43 -4.59 38.25
CA GLY A 72 7.44 -4.07 39.18
C GLY A 72 7.91 -5.13 40.19
N ALA A 73 9.05 -4.92 40.76
CA ALA A 73 9.62 -5.83 41.74
C ALA A 73 10.18 -5.10 42.95
N GLY A 74 10.56 -5.83 44.00
CA GLY A 74 11.21 -5.29 45.17
C GLY A 74 12.55 -4.61 44.84
N ARG A 75 13.10 -3.85 45.81
CA ARG A 75 14.32 -3.07 45.67
C ARG A 75 14.21 -1.97 44.58
N LYS A 76 13.03 -1.36 44.51
CA LYS A 76 12.69 -0.28 43.54
C LYS A 76 12.91 -0.66 42.06
N ARG A 77 12.95 -1.95 41.73
CA ARG A 77 13.13 -2.40 40.34
C ARG A 77 11.84 -2.19 39.55
N ALA A 78 11.90 -1.34 38.55
CA ALA A 78 10.81 -1.16 37.60
C ALA A 78 10.70 -2.37 36.66
N GLY A 79 9.50 -2.71 36.25
CA GLY A 79 9.22 -3.69 35.20
C GLY A 79 9.75 -3.19 33.85
N ARG A 80 10.15 -4.14 32.99
CA ARG A 80 10.58 -3.83 31.62
C ARG A 80 9.39 -3.27 30.82
N ALA A 81 9.65 -2.33 29.92
CA ALA A 81 8.66 -1.93 28.94
C ALA A 81 8.36 -3.09 27.98
N GLY A 82 7.10 -3.23 27.59
CA GLY A 82 6.69 -4.15 26.54
C GLY A 82 7.24 -3.72 25.19
N GLU A 83 7.50 -4.68 24.32
CA GLU A 83 8.03 -4.41 22.99
C GLU A 83 6.95 -3.76 22.10
N ASN A 84 7.35 -2.73 21.36
CA ASN A 84 6.50 -2.16 20.33
C ASN A 84 6.37 -3.12 19.16
N ARG A 85 5.18 -3.21 18.59
CA ARG A 85 4.92 -3.96 17.36
C ARG A 85 4.89 -3.01 16.18
N ARG A 86 5.68 -3.31 15.15
CA ARG A 86 5.66 -2.61 13.86
C ARG A 86 5.06 -3.51 12.81
N ILE A 87 4.04 -3.03 12.11
CA ILE A 87 3.43 -3.70 10.97
C ILE A 87 3.81 -2.94 9.70
N ARG A 88 4.32 -3.67 8.71
CA ARG A 88 4.78 -3.09 7.45
C ARG A 88 3.60 -3.00 6.49
N LEU A 89 3.39 -1.82 5.89
CA LEU A 89 2.30 -1.55 4.96
C LEU A 89 2.87 -1.01 3.65
N PRO A 90 2.28 -1.37 2.50
CA PRO A 90 2.63 -0.74 1.23
C PRO A 90 2.31 0.76 1.26
N LEU A 91 3.06 1.53 0.46
CA LEU A 91 2.80 2.96 0.28
C LEU A 91 1.42 3.17 -0.37
N GLY A 92 0.75 4.27 -0.04
CA GLY A 92 -0.61 4.55 -0.48
C GLY A 92 -1.68 3.80 0.34
N THR A 93 -1.34 3.28 1.53
CA THR A 93 -2.33 2.66 2.41
C THR A 93 -3.04 3.71 3.25
N ASP A 94 -4.35 3.87 3.03
CA ASP A 94 -5.26 4.67 3.87
C ASP A 94 -5.64 3.87 5.11
N ILE A 95 -5.61 4.51 6.28
CA ILE A 95 -5.81 3.87 7.57
C ILE A 95 -6.94 4.57 8.31
N LYS A 96 -8.01 3.83 8.59
CA LYS A 96 -9.20 4.32 9.29
C LYS A 96 -9.56 3.41 10.45
N THR A 97 -10.29 3.95 11.42
CA THR A 97 -10.98 3.10 12.39
C THR A 97 -12.16 2.41 11.73
N ALA A 98 -12.69 1.34 12.35
CA ALA A 98 -13.90 0.67 11.84
C ALA A 98 -15.12 1.61 11.78
N GLU A 99 -15.13 2.66 12.62
CA GLU A 99 -16.15 3.70 12.65
C GLU A 99 -16.01 4.72 11.52
N GLY A 100 -14.88 4.68 10.79
CA GLY A 100 -14.60 5.54 9.64
C GLY A 100 -13.71 6.75 9.94
N ASP A 101 -13.26 6.94 11.18
CA ASP A 101 -12.36 8.03 11.53
C ASP A 101 -10.99 7.84 10.90
N ALA A 102 -10.48 8.85 10.20
CA ALA A 102 -9.17 8.81 9.59
C ALA A 102 -8.07 8.80 10.67
N LEU A 103 -7.18 7.82 10.60
CA LEU A 103 -5.95 7.78 11.42
C LEU A 103 -4.76 8.36 10.68
N GLY A 104 -4.72 8.21 9.35
CA GLY A 104 -3.68 8.73 8.48
C GLY A 104 -3.53 7.89 7.21
N GLU A 105 -2.54 8.23 6.41
CA GLU A 105 -2.15 7.52 5.19
C GLU A 105 -0.63 7.29 5.23
N ILE A 106 -0.16 6.15 4.78
CA ILE A 106 1.27 5.86 4.62
C ILE A 106 1.67 6.23 3.20
N VAL A 107 2.45 7.28 3.04
CA VAL A 107 2.87 7.79 1.71
C VAL A 107 4.37 7.62 1.46
N GLU A 108 5.20 7.52 2.50
CA GLU A 108 6.65 7.42 2.37
C GLU A 108 7.21 6.16 3.02
N GLY A 109 8.32 5.66 2.46
CA GLY A 109 9.04 4.52 3.03
C GLY A 109 9.67 4.89 4.38
N GLY A 110 9.46 4.03 5.39
CA GLY A 110 9.94 4.28 6.75
C GLY A 110 9.08 5.20 7.59
N GLU A 111 8.05 5.83 7.03
CA GLU A 111 7.07 6.60 7.80
C GLU A 111 6.40 5.73 8.87
N GLU A 112 6.30 6.22 10.11
CA GLU A 112 5.66 5.52 11.22
C GLU A 112 4.37 6.22 11.67
N LEU A 113 3.25 5.51 11.68
CA LEU A 113 1.97 5.97 12.20
C LEU A 113 1.55 5.14 13.42
N LEU A 114 1.21 5.82 14.52
CA LEU A 114 0.74 5.15 15.73
C LEU A 114 -0.72 4.67 15.56
N LEU A 115 -0.92 3.35 15.59
CA LEU A 115 -2.24 2.73 15.51
C LEU A 115 -2.90 2.54 16.88
N SER A 116 -2.14 2.04 17.85
CA SER A 116 -2.65 1.77 19.19
C SER A 116 -1.59 1.98 20.26
N ARG A 117 -1.96 2.63 21.35
CA ARG A 117 -1.05 2.96 22.46
C ARG A 117 -1.01 1.85 23.49
N GLY A 118 0.20 1.51 23.94
CA GLY A 118 0.40 0.66 25.10
C GLY A 118 -0.08 1.29 26.41
N GLY A 119 -0.60 0.45 27.29
CA GLY A 119 -1.08 0.81 28.61
C GLY A 119 0.05 1.34 29.51
N ARG A 120 -0.30 2.22 30.43
CA ARG A 120 0.65 2.75 31.42
C ARG A 120 0.89 1.72 32.51
N GLY A 121 2.14 1.52 32.92
CA GLY A 121 2.49 0.72 34.07
C GLY A 121 1.96 1.30 35.37
N GLY A 122 1.58 0.44 36.31
CA GLY A 122 1.11 0.79 37.64
C GLY A 122 2.24 1.31 38.52
N ARG A 123 1.96 2.27 39.40
CA ARG A 123 2.94 2.78 40.36
C ARG A 123 3.14 1.79 41.49
N GLY A 124 4.40 1.52 41.87
CA GLY A 124 4.77 0.73 43.05
C GLY A 124 4.49 1.46 44.36
N ASN A 125 4.44 0.70 45.48
CA ASN A 125 4.10 1.27 46.77
C ASN A 125 5.06 2.37 47.23
N VAL A 126 6.30 2.38 46.77
CA VAL A 126 7.26 3.44 47.07
C VAL A 126 6.78 4.85 46.66
N ARG A 127 5.97 4.93 45.60
CA ARG A 127 5.42 6.19 45.08
C ARG A 127 4.29 6.79 45.95
N PHE A 128 3.73 5.99 46.85
CA PHE A 128 2.64 6.39 47.74
C PHE A 128 3.08 6.69 49.16
N ALA A 129 4.39 6.59 49.43
CA ALA A 129 4.95 6.96 50.70
C ALA A 129 4.90 8.49 50.89
N THR A 130 4.27 8.91 51.97
CA THR A 130 4.17 10.32 52.39
C THR A 130 4.56 10.45 53.85
N PRO A 131 4.82 11.65 54.40
CA PRO A 131 5.09 11.83 55.82
C PRO A 131 4.00 11.27 56.73
N THR A 132 2.74 11.28 56.28
CA THR A 132 1.59 10.76 57.03
C THR A 132 1.33 9.28 56.75
N LEU A 133 1.70 8.75 55.56
CA LEU A 133 1.57 7.36 55.20
C LEU A 133 2.92 6.75 54.83
N GLN A 134 3.72 6.41 55.83
CA GLN A 134 5.09 5.94 55.65
C GLN A 134 5.19 4.50 55.13
N ILE A 135 4.13 3.66 55.29
CA ILE A 135 4.15 2.23 54.99
C ILE A 135 2.92 1.88 54.12
N PRO A 136 2.81 2.40 52.88
CA PRO A 136 1.70 2.04 51.99
C PRO A 136 1.76 0.58 51.61
N ARG A 137 0.64 -0.16 51.79
CA ARG A 137 0.50 -1.60 51.46
C ARG A 137 -0.28 -1.83 50.17
N TYR A 138 -0.29 -0.86 49.28
CA TYR A 138 -0.95 -0.96 47.98
C TYR A 138 -0.05 -0.41 46.88
N ALA A 139 -0.32 -0.89 45.68
CA ALA A 139 0.29 -0.40 44.45
C ALA A 139 -0.82 -0.27 43.38
N GLU A 140 -0.56 0.45 42.33
CA GLU A 140 -1.49 0.54 41.20
C GLU A 140 -1.34 -0.68 40.29
N LYS A 141 -2.46 -1.13 39.74
CA LYS A 141 -2.44 -2.05 38.60
C LYS A 141 -2.03 -1.32 37.34
N GLY A 142 -1.37 -2.04 36.45
CA GLY A 142 -1.14 -1.58 35.09
C GLY A 142 -2.47 -1.26 34.39
N ARG A 143 -2.45 -0.26 33.53
CA ARG A 143 -3.61 0.06 32.71
C ARG A 143 -3.61 -0.81 31.45
N ALA A 144 -4.81 -1.18 31.00
CA ALA A 144 -4.98 -1.85 29.73
C ALA A 144 -4.44 -1.00 28.57
N GLY A 145 -3.90 -1.64 27.56
CA GLY A 145 -3.57 -1.02 26.29
C GLY A 145 -4.84 -0.57 25.55
N GLN A 146 -4.66 0.33 24.61
CA GLN A 146 -5.73 0.78 23.75
C GLN A 146 -6.09 -0.36 22.79
N VAL A 147 -7.40 -0.57 22.55
CA VAL A 147 -7.92 -1.51 21.57
C VAL A 147 -8.57 -0.69 20.47
N ARG A 148 -8.23 -0.98 19.22
CA ARG A 148 -8.87 -0.38 18.04
C ARG A 148 -9.06 -1.43 16.97
N ARG A 149 -10.22 -1.42 16.33
CA ARG A 149 -10.41 -2.11 15.06
C ARG A 149 -10.07 -1.15 13.94
N VAL A 150 -9.10 -1.53 13.12
CA VAL A 150 -8.49 -0.66 12.10
C VAL A 150 -8.68 -1.28 10.74
N ARG A 151 -9.18 -0.48 9.80
CA ARG A 151 -9.30 -0.81 8.39
C ARG A 151 -8.13 -0.20 7.64
N PHE A 152 -7.46 -1.04 6.89
CA PHE A 152 -6.38 -0.68 5.97
C PHE A 152 -6.92 -0.82 4.56
N THR A 153 -6.92 0.26 3.80
CA THR A 153 -7.34 0.28 2.40
C THR A 153 -6.17 0.73 1.56
N LEU A 154 -5.64 -0.15 0.74
CA LEU A 154 -4.58 0.20 -0.20
C LEU A 154 -5.20 0.99 -1.35
N LYS A 155 -4.91 2.29 -1.40
CA LYS A 155 -5.20 3.13 -2.56
C LYS A 155 -4.22 2.72 -3.65
N ILE A 156 -4.65 1.84 -4.52
CA ILE A 156 -3.78 1.26 -5.55
C ILE A 156 -3.39 2.37 -6.50
N ILE A 157 -2.13 2.79 -6.40
CA ILE A 157 -1.45 3.50 -7.46
C ILE A 157 -1.01 2.42 -8.43
N ALA A 158 -1.57 2.38 -9.64
CA ALA A 158 -1.07 1.45 -10.64
C ALA A 158 0.36 1.83 -11.02
N ASP A 159 1.26 0.86 -11.08
CA ASP A 159 2.60 1.11 -11.58
C ASP A 159 2.55 1.48 -13.06
N VAL A 160 1.62 0.87 -13.81
CA VAL A 160 1.41 1.06 -15.24
C VAL A 160 -0.05 1.31 -15.56
N ALA A 161 -0.33 2.29 -16.42
CA ALA A 161 -1.65 2.48 -17.02
C ALA A 161 -1.63 2.13 -18.51
N LEU A 162 -2.56 1.25 -18.94
CA LEU A 162 -2.82 0.99 -20.35
C LEU A 162 -3.80 2.04 -20.88
N VAL A 163 -3.35 2.80 -21.85
CA VAL A 163 -4.12 3.83 -22.53
C VAL A 163 -4.23 3.50 -24.02
N GLY A 164 -5.26 3.97 -24.69
CA GLY A 164 -5.43 3.70 -26.13
C GLY A 164 -6.88 3.74 -26.57
N PRO A 165 -7.14 3.64 -27.88
CA PRO A 165 -8.49 3.72 -28.43
C PRO A 165 -9.41 2.59 -27.92
N PRO A 166 -10.73 2.76 -28.03
CA PRO A 166 -11.66 1.67 -27.81
C PRO A 166 -11.32 0.47 -28.69
N ASN A 167 -11.51 -0.73 -28.16
CA ASN A 167 -11.23 -2.00 -28.85
C ASN A 167 -9.78 -2.26 -29.30
N ALA A 168 -8.81 -1.45 -28.88
CA ALA A 168 -7.38 -1.67 -29.15
C ALA A 168 -6.82 -2.98 -28.53
N GLY A 169 -7.59 -3.63 -27.66
CA GLY A 169 -7.18 -4.89 -27.04
C GLY A 169 -6.65 -4.73 -25.60
N LYS A 170 -6.79 -3.57 -24.98
CA LYS A 170 -6.32 -3.27 -23.60
C LYS A 170 -6.79 -4.32 -22.58
N SER A 171 -8.11 -4.60 -22.53
CA SER A 171 -8.68 -5.57 -21.57
C SER A 171 -8.19 -6.98 -21.83
N SER A 172 -8.06 -7.39 -23.12
CA SER A 172 -7.54 -8.69 -23.49
C SER A 172 -6.07 -8.84 -23.10
N LEU A 173 -5.28 -7.79 -23.31
CA LEU A 173 -3.86 -7.74 -22.92
C LEU A 173 -3.71 -7.78 -21.40
N LEU A 174 -4.52 -7.00 -20.67
CA LEU A 174 -4.57 -7.03 -19.21
C LEU A 174 -4.88 -8.44 -18.69
N ALA A 175 -5.88 -9.11 -19.26
CA ALA A 175 -6.23 -10.48 -18.88
C ALA A 175 -5.11 -11.50 -19.20
N ALA A 176 -4.42 -11.34 -20.34
CA ALA A 176 -3.32 -12.22 -20.72
C ALA A 176 -2.05 -12.04 -19.86
N MET A 177 -1.82 -10.84 -19.34
CA MET A 177 -0.68 -10.55 -18.46
C MET A 177 -0.94 -10.87 -16.99
N SER A 178 -2.18 -10.73 -16.52
CA SER A 178 -2.52 -10.85 -15.11
C SER A 178 -2.48 -12.29 -14.61
N THR A 179 -1.92 -12.50 -13.43
CA THR A 179 -1.86 -13.82 -12.76
C THR A 179 -3.23 -14.25 -12.23
N ALA A 180 -4.08 -13.31 -11.90
CA ALA A 180 -5.47 -13.52 -11.49
C ALA A 180 -6.41 -12.77 -12.43
N ARG A 181 -7.69 -13.16 -12.47
CA ARG A 181 -8.69 -12.40 -13.24
C ARG A 181 -8.68 -10.93 -12.81
N PRO A 182 -8.56 -9.98 -13.77
CA PRO A 182 -8.64 -8.56 -13.46
C PRO A 182 -9.92 -8.25 -12.69
N LYS A 183 -9.81 -7.41 -11.68
CA LYS A 183 -10.94 -6.97 -10.87
C LYS A 183 -11.38 -5.59 -11.31
N VAL A 184 -12.68 -5.41 -11.43
CA VAL A 184 -13.29 -4.10 -11.54
C VAL A 184 -13.14 -3.43 -10.17
N ALA A 185 -12.35 -2.37 -10.10
CA ALA A 185 -12.15 -1.63 -8.86
C ALA A 185 -13.15 -0.48 -8.80
N PRO A 186 -14.03 -0.40 -7.77
CA PRO A 186 -14.91 0.73 -7.56
C PRO A 186 -14.11 1.92 -7.06
N TYR A 187 -13.65 2.75 -7.97
CA TYR A 187 -13.03 4.01 -7.56
C TYR A 187 -14.12 5.06 -7.31
N PRO A 188 -14.07 5.80 -6.19
CA PRO A 188 -14.95 6.92 -5.96
C PRO A 188 -14.82 7.92 -7.13
N PHE A 189 -15.94 8.36 -7.67
CA PHE A 189 -16.04 9.38 -8.75
C PHE A 189 -15.82 8.90 -10.20
N THR A 190 -15.72 7.60 -10.50
CA THR A 190 -15.67 7.12 -11.90
C THR A 190 -17.01 6.56 -12.33
N THR A 191 -17.52 7.04 -13.47
CA THR A 191 -18.73 6.49 -14.14
C THR A 191 -18.43 5.14 -14.81
N LEU A 192 -17.19 4.91 -15.21
CA LEU A 192 -16.69 3.64 -15.76
C LEU A 192 -15.60 3.11 -14.83
N ALA A 193 -15.84 1.95 -14.24
CA ALA A 193 -14.90 1.35 -13.31
C ALA A 193 -13.71 0.75 -14.06
N PRO A 194 -12.48 1.22 -13.80
CA PRO A 194 -11.27 0.67 -14.42
C PRO A 194 -11.03 -0.76 -13.97
N GLN A 195 -10.37 -1.54 -14.83
CA GLN A 195 -9.94 -2.89 -14.51
C GLN A 195 -8.50 -2.86 -14.01
N LEU A 196 -8.29 -3.48 -12.85
CA LEU A 196 -6.96 -3.63 -12.25
C LEU A 196 -6.50 -5.07 -12.38
N GLY A 197 -5.26 -5.26 -12.80
CA GLY A 197 -4.56 -6.54 -12.79
C GLY A 197 -3.26 -6.46 -12.00
N VAL A 198 -2.84 -7.59 -11.46
CA VAL A 198 -1.51 -7.77 -10.90
C VAL A 198 -0.75 -8.74 -11.78
N VAL A 199 0.42 -8.31 -12.21
CA VAL A 199 1.32 -9.08 -13.08
C VAL A 199 2.48 -9.56 -12.24
N GLU A 200 2.56 -10.86 -12.01
CA GLU A 200 3.72 -11.50 -11.39
C GLU A 200 4.78 -11.74 -12.45
N VAL A 201 5.99 -11.25 -12.21
CA VAL A 201 7.17 -11.49 -13.04
C VAL A 201 7.96 -12.66 -12.46
N THR A 202 8.14 -12.66 -11.15
CA THR A 202 8.69 -13.76 -10.36
C THR A 202 7.85 -13.94 -9.09
N PRO A 203 8.01 -15.02 -8.32
CA PRO A 203 7.30 -15.20 -7.06
C PRO A 203 7.47 -14.07 -6.03
N ALA A 204 8.53 -13.27 -6.16
CA ALA A 204 8.85 -12.16 -5.28
C ALA A 204 8.62 -10.78 -5.91
N GLU A 205 8.41 -10.71 -7.21
CA GLU A 205 8.35 -9.46 -7.97
C GLU A 205 7.04 -9.38 -8.76
N ALA A 206 6.27 -8.33 -8.53
CA ALA A 206 5.01 -8.06 -9.20
C ALA A 206 4.80 -6.56 -9.38
N PHE A 207 3.99 -6.17 -10.35
CA PHE A 207 3.55 -4.80 -10.54
C PHE A 207 2.03 -4.73 -10.76
N ALA A 208 1.44 -3.58 -10.42
CA ALA A 208 0.04 -3.31 -10.63
C ALA A 208 -0.17 -2.59 -11.98
N ILE A 209 -1.12 -3.09 -12.76
CA ILE A 209 -1.47 -2.53 -14.06
C ILE A 209 -2.95 -2.20 -14.09
N ILE A 210 -3.30 -1.02 -14.59
CA ILE A 210 -4.68 -0.57 -14.72
C ILE A 210 -5.02 -0.37 -16.20
N GLU A 211 -6.19 -0.84 -16.60
CA GLU A 211 -6.77 -0.46 -17.87
C GLU A 211 -7.58 0.81 -17.70
N VAL A 212 -7.26 1.78 -18.55
CA VAL A 212 -8.00 3.03 -18.66
C VAL A 212 -9.06 2.86 -19.77
N PRO A 213 -10.37 2.80 -19.44
CA PRO A 213 -11.42 2.72 -20.48
C PRO A 213 -11.32 3.94 -21.39
N GLY A 214 -11.43 3.70 -22.70
CA GLY A 214 -11.24 4.61 -23.83
C GLY A 214 -11.18 6.11 -23.52
N LEU A 215 -10.01 6.71 -23.67
CA LEU A 215 -9.82 8.16 -23.56
C LEU A 215 -10.66 8.96 -24.58
N LEU A 216 -11.12 8.30 -25.65
CA LEU A 216 -11.62 8.91 -26.87
C LEU A 216 -13.15 8.98 -27.00
N GLU A 217 -13.94 8.38 -26.12
CA GLU A 217 -15.41 8.46 -26.22
C GLU A 217 -15.94 9.76 -25.61
N GLY A 218 -15.78 10.89 -26.32
CA GLY A 218 -16.45 12.14 -26.01
C GLY A 218 -15.58 13.35 -25.70
N ALA A 219 -14.24 13.26 -25.81
CA ALA A 219 -13.36 14.41 -25.64
C ALA A 219 -13.63 15.50 -26.68
N ALA A 220 -13.96 15.12 -27.92
CA ALA A 220 -14.32 16.05 -29.00
C ALA A 220 -15.71 16.71 -28.80
N GLU A 221 -16.59 16.15 -27.98
CA GLU A 221 -17.93 16.65 -27.73
C GLU A 221 -18.07 17.44 -26.42
N GLY A 222 -16.97 17.75 -25.73
CA GLY A 222 -16.99 18.46 -24.45
C GLY A 222 -17.62 17.65 -23.29
N ARG A 223 -17.95 16.39 -23.53
CA ARG A 223 -18.42 15.43 -22.53
C ARG A 223 -17.33 14.47 -22.11
N GLY A 224 -16.06 14.92 -22.15
CA GLY A 224 -14.90 14.12 -21.79
C GLY A 224 -15.14 13.38 -20.47
N LEU A 225 -14.80 12.10 -20.44
CA LEU A 225 -14.70 11.30 -19.22
C LEU A 225 -13.87 12.08 -18.20
N GLY A 226 -14.55 12.54 -17.17
CA GLY A 226 -14.18 13.64 -16.31
C GLY A 226 -12.76 13.67 -15.84
N LEU A 227 -12.31 14.85 -15.48
CA LEU A 227 -11.07 15.19 -14.77
C LEU A 227 -10.68 14.16 -13.66
N ASP A 228 -11.65 13.47 -13.09
CA ASP A 228 -11.45 12.48 -12.03
C ASP A 228 -10.82 11.17 -12.51
N PHE A 229 -11.03 10.78 -13.78
CA PHE A 229 -10.44 9.56 -14.34
C PHE A 229 -8.96 9.77 -14.66
N LEU A 230 -8.58 10.92 -15.14
CA LEU A 230 -7.20 11.30 -15.46
C LEU A 230 -6.33 11.42 -14.20
N ARG A 231 -6.91 11.71 -13.04
CA ARG A 231 -6.20 11.65 -11.76
C ARG A 231 -5.64 10.26 -11.44
N HIS A 232 -6.21 9.20 -12.01
CA HIS A 232 -5.69 7.84 -11.87
C HIS A 232 -4.52 7.59 -12.82
N VAL A 233 -4.59 8.16 -14.03
CA VAL A 233 -3.48 8.13 -15.00
C VAL A 233 -2.30 8.96 -14.47
N GLU A 234 -2.55 10.14 -13.88
CA GLU A 234 -1.55 10.97 -13.22
C GLU A 234 -0.77 10.24 -12.12
N ARG A 235 -1.40 9.28 -11.45
CA ARG A 235 -0.79 8.48 -10.38
C ARG A 235 -0.03 7.26 -10.88
N ALA A 236 -0.19 6.86 -12.14
CA ALA A 236 0.60 5.80 -12.74
C ALA A 236 2.04 6.28 -12.97
N LYS A 237 3.01 5.44 -12.66
CA LYS A 237 4.44 5.73 -12.88
C LYS A 237 4.77 5.76 -14.37
N VAL A 238 4.16 4.85 -15.13
CA VAL A 238 4.43 4.59 -16.56
C VAL A 238 3.11 4.49 -17.30
N LEU A 239 3.07 5.06 -18.51
CA LEU A 239 1.99 4.88 -19.45
C LEU A 239 2.44 3.96 -20.59
N ALA A 240 1.59 2.99 -20.93
CA ALA A 240 1.76 2.13 -22.09
C ALA A 240 0.60 2.38 -23.06
N VAL A 241 0.90 2.89 -24.24
CA VAL A 241 -0.10 3.15 -25.28
C VAL A 241 -0.33 1.86 -26.08
N VAL A 242 -1.57 1.38 -26.10
CA VAL A 242 -1.98 0.16 -26.83
C VAL A 242 -2.68 0.56 -28.10
N VAL A 243 -2.17 0.08 -29.24
CA VAL A 243 -2.66 0.37 -30.58
C VAL A 243 -2.99 -0.93 -31.31
N ASP A 244 -4.16 -0.99 -31.96
CA ASP A 244 -4.56 -2.11 -32.82
C ASP A 244 -3.88 -1.98 -34.19
N VAL A 245 -2.87 -2.81 -34.44
CA VAL A 245 -2.13 -2.78 -35.72
C VAL A 245 -2.84 -3.48 -36.88
N ALA A 246 -3.96 -4.15 -36.60
CA ALA A 246 -4.86 -4.67 -37.64
C ALA A 246 -5.96 -3.68 -38.03
N GLY A 247 -6.04 -2.54 -37.34
CA GLY A 247 -6.97 -1.46 -37.64
C GLY A 247 -6.63 -0.65 -38.89
N ALA A 248 -7.49 0.29 -39.26
CA ALA A 248 -7.34 1.06 -40.51
C ALA A 248 -6.25 2.12 -40.49
N GLY A 249 -5.79 2.58 -39.29
CA GLY A 249 -4.83 3.68 -39.18
C GLY A 249 -4.09 3.66 -37.82
N PRO A 250 -3.23 2.66 -37.56
CA PRO A 250 -2.55 2.53 -36.27
C PRO A 250 -1.67 3.72 -35.89
N VAL A 251 -1.05 4.38 -36.87
CA VAL A 251 -0.26 5.60 -36.65
C VAL A 251 -1.16 6.79 -36.26
N ASP A 252 -2.31 6.93 -36.90
CA ASP A 252 -3.29 7.99 -36.60
C ASP A 252 -3.90 7.77 -35.20
N ASP A 253 -4.20 6.53 -34.85
CA ASP A 253 -4.68 6.14 -33.53
C ASP A 253 -3.63 6.50 -32.44
N TYR A 254 -2.36 6.19 -32.67
CA TYR A 254 -1.28 6.57 -31.79
C TYR A 254 -1.16 8.09 -31.63
N ALA A 255 -1.13 8.82 -32.77
CA ALA A 255 -1.02 10.27 -32.77
C ALA A 255 -2.20 10.95 -32.02
N THR A 256 -3.42 10.41 -32.19
CA THR A 256 -4.62 10.89 -31.50
C THR A 256 -4.49 10.71 -29.98
N VAL A 257 -4.06 9.52 -29.51
CA VAL A 257 -3.83 9.27 -28.08
C VAL A 257 -2.78 10.20 -27.50
N MET A 258 -1.67 10.40 -28.20
CA MET A 258 -0.60 11.31 -27.76
C MET A 258 -1.07 12.76 -27.70
N ALA A 259 -1.87 13.22 -28.69
CA ALA A 259 -2.45 14.56 -28.68
C ALA A 259 -3.41 14.77 -27.50
N GLU A 260 -4.25 13.79 -27.19
CA GLU A 260 -5.18 13.85 -26.05
C GLU A 260 -4.45 13.90 -24.72
N LEU A 261 -3.45 13.03 -24.53
CA LEU A 261 -2.60 13.05 -23.32
C LEU A 261 -1.93 14.42 -23.16
N GLY A 262 -1.37 14.97 -24.25
CA GLY A 262 -0.71 16.27 -24.25
C GLY A 262 -1.66 17.45 -24.02
N PHE A 263 -2.90 17.37 -24.52
CA PHE A 263 -3.93 18.38 -24.27
C PHE A 263 -4.32 18.43 -22.78
N PHE A 264 -4.30 17.26 -22.13
CA PHE A 264 -4.67 17.14 -20.73
C PHE A 264 -3.53 17.61 -19.80
N ASP A 265 -2.35 17.02 -19.95
CA ASP A 265 -1.12 17.40 -19.26
C ASP A 265 0.09 17.00 -20.10
N ALA A 266 0.94 17.98 -20.44
CA ALA A 266 2.17 17.75 -21.18
C ALA A 266 3.14 16.77 -20.47
N ASP A 267 3.08 16.66 -19.14
CA ASP A 267 3.88 15.69 -18.37
C ASP A 267 3.45 14.23 -18.65
N LEU A 268 2.17 13.99 -18.98
CA LEU A 268 1.69 12.64 -19.28
C LEU A 268 2.33 12.06 -20.55
N THR A 269 2.56 12.86 -21.56
CA THR A 269 3.25 12.40 -22.79
C THR A 269 4.67 11.96 -22.50
N SER A 270 5.35 12.62 -21.57
CA SER A 270 6.70 12.25 -21.13
C SER A 270 6.75 10.92 -20.36
N ARG A 271 5.62 10.49 -19.81
CA ARG A 271 5.49 9.20 -19.08
C ARG A 271 5.15 8.04 -19.99
N VAL A 272 4.85 8.27 -21.27
CA VAL A 272 4.72 7.20 -22.26
C VAL A 272 6.12 6.62 -22.51
N ARG A 273 6.37 5.42 -21.98
CA ARG A 273 7.65 4.72 -22.10
C ARG A 273 7.58 3.54 -23.02
N LEU A 274 6.37 3.14 -23.42
CA LEU A 274 6.13 1.96 -24.20
C LEU A 274 4.90 2.09 -25.08
N VAL A 275 5.01 1.65 -26.31
CA VAL A 275 3.88 1.49 -27.25
C VAL A 275 3.69 0.00 -27.51
N VAL A 276 2.48 -0.49 -27.36
CA VAL A 276 2.12 -1.88 -27.55
C VAL A 276 1.35 -1.99 -28.86
N ALA A 277 1.99 -2.56 -29.87
CA ALA A 277 1.36 -2.96 -31.13
C ALA A 277 0.58 -4.26 -30.89
N ALA A 278 -0.73 -4.14 -30.66
CA ALA A 278 -1.60 -5.27 -30.31
C ALA A 278 -2.22 -5.93 -31.54
N LYS A 279 -2.61 -7.20 -31.40
CA LYS A 279 -3.29 -8.03 -32.41
C LYS A 279 -2.41 -8.38 -33.63
N VAL A 280 -1.11 -8.63 -33.38
CA VAL A 280 -0.17 -8.99 -34.44
C VAL A 280 -0.44 -10.36 -35.09
N ASP A 281 -1.33 -11.16 -34.49
CA ASP A 281 -1.83 -12.42 -35.07
C ASP A 281 -2.79 -12.21 -36.25
N LEU A 282 -3.22 -10.99 -36.51
CA LEU A 282 -4.13 -10.69 -37.61
C LEU A 282 -3.36 -10.33 -38.91
N PRO A 283 -3.98 -10.53 -40.11
CA PRO A 283 -3.36 -10.20 -41.38
C PRO A 283 -2.93 -8.73 -41.45
N HIS A 284 -1.84 -8.45 -42.16
CA HIS A 284 -1.24 -7.13 -42.43
C HIS A 284 -0.60 -6.42 -41.24
N ALA A 285 -0.49 -7.08 -40.09
CA ALA A 285 0.07 -6.46 -38.87
C ALA A 285 1.57 -6.08 -39.00
N GLU A 286 2.39 -6.88 -39.72
CA GLU A 286 3.85 -6.66 -39.80
C GLU A 286 4.22 -5.29 -40.37
N GLY A 287 3.60 -4.84 -41.47
CA GLY A 287 3.85 -3.53 -42.07
C GLY A 287 3.45 -2.39 -41.14
N ALA A 288 2.29 -2.55 -40.48
CA ALA A 288 1.76 -1.58 -39.54
C ALA A 288 2.65 -1.44 -38.28
N VAL A 289 3.27 -2.51 -37.82
CA VAL A 289 4.22 -2.45 -36.70
C VAL A 289 5.45 -1.61 -37.06
N GLU A 290 6.00 -1.77 -38.27
CA GLU A 290 7.16 -0.99 -38.73
C GLU A 290 6.80 0.49 -38.92
N GLU A 291 5.61 0.82 -39.45
CA GLU A 291 5.12 2.18 -39.55
C GLU A 291 4.97 2.83 -38.17
N LEU A 292 4.42 2.07 -37.20
CA LEU A 292 4.24 2.54 -35.83
C LEU A 292 5.61 2.75 -35.15
N ARG A 293 6.61 1.88 -35.39
CA ARG A 293 7.98 2.07 -34.90
C ARG A 293 8.64 3.32 -35.44
N ALA A 294 8.37 3.68 -36.68
CA ALA A 294 8.90 4.89 -37.30
C ALA A 294 8.25 6.18 -36.76
N ALA A 295 6.99 6.09 -36.29
CA ALA A 295 6.21 7.23 -35.82
C ALA A 295 6.29 7.45 -34.30
N ALA A 296 6.62 6.41 -33.52
CA ALA A 296 6.62 6.50 -32.06
C ALA A 296 7.97 6.97 -31.52
N ASP A 297 7.91 7.86 -30.52
CA ASP A 297 9.09 8.32 -29.74
C ASP A 297 9.45 7.37 -28.58
N ALA A 298 8.81 6.19 -28.50
CA ALA A 298 9.00 5.21 -27.46
C ALA A 298 9.18 3.80 -28.06
N ASP A 299 9.67 2.86 -27.27
CA ASP A 299 9.86 1.47 -27.71
C ASP A 299 8.52 0.83 -28.09
N VAL A 300 8.47 0.21 -29.29
CA VAL A 300 7.28 -0.47 -29.80
C VAL A 300 7.43 -1.98 -29.67
N MET A 301 6.52 -2.60 -28.90
CA MET A 301 6.46 -4.05 -28.69
C MET A 301 5.25 -4.67 -29.37
N ALA A 302 5.51 -5.62 -30.24
CA ALA A 302 4.49 -6.39 -30.93
C ALA A 302 3.92 -7.49 -30.02
N THR A 303 2.59 -7.57 -29.91
CA THR A 303 1.93 -8.54 -29.03
C THR A 303 0.61 -9.06 -29.60
N SER A 304 0.29 -10.32 -29.25
CA SER A 304 -1.04 -10.89 -29.38
C SER A 304 -1.50 -11.45 -28.02
N ALA A 305 -2.58 -10.89 -27.49
CA ALA A 305 -3.21 -11.42 -26.29
C ALA A 305 -3.89 -12.78 -26.51
N VAL A 306 -4.20 -13.13 -27.78
CA VAL A 306 -4.89 -14.37 -28.16
C VAL A 306 -3.90 -15.52 -28.27
N THR A 307 -2.78 -15.32 -28.97
CA THR A 307 -1.75 -16.34 -29.15
C THR A 307 -0.73 -16.39 -28.03
N GLY A 308 -0.62 -15.30 -27.25
CA GLY A 308 0.41 -15.12 -26.21
C GLY A 308 1.75 -14.61 -26.76
N GLU A 309 1.84 -14.36 -28.07
CA GLU A 309 3.05 -13.83 -28.70
C GLU A 309 3.43 -12.46 -28.12
N GLY A 310 4.71 -12.28 -27.79
CA GLY A 310 5.25 -11.05 -27.24
C GLY A 310 4.83 -10.71 -25.79
N VAL A 311 3.83 -11.38 -25.22
CA VAL A 311 3.27 -11.04 -23.89
C VAL A 311 4.31 -11.20 -22.77
N THR A 312 5.11 -12.26 -22.78
CA THR A 312 6.18 -12.46 -21.77
C THR A 312 7.29 -11.41 -21.90
N ALA A 313 7.67 -11.06 -23.12
CA ALA A 313 8.66 -10.00 -23.37
C ALA A 313 8.14 -8.66 -22.89
N LEU A 314 6.87 -8.36 -23.14
CA LEU A 314 6.19 -7.13 -22.66
C LEU A 314 6.18 -7.05 -21.13
N LYS A 315 5.84 -8.15 -20.42
CA LYS A 315 5.87 -8.20 -18.95
C LYS A 315 7.26 -7.81 -18.40
N ASN A 316 8.31 -8.39 -18.97
CA ASN A 316 9.68 -8.14 -18.55
C ASN A 316 10.12 -6.70 -18.85
N ALA A 317 9.79 -6.18 -20.03
CA ALA A 317 10.11 -4.80 -20.40
C ALA A 317 9.42 -3.78 -19.47
N ILE A 318 8.14 -3.96 -19.21
CA ILE A 318 7.41 -3.12 -18.27
C ILE A 318 8.04 -3.17 -16.87
N TRP A 319 8.42 -4.35 -16.41
CA TRP A 319 9.03 -4.51 -15.09
C TRP A 319 10.36 -3.76 -14.98
N GLU A 320 11.22 -3.85 -15.98
CA GLU A 320 12.48 -3.10 -16.00
C GLU A 320 12.26 -1.58 -15.99
N ILE A 321 11.26 -1.09 -16.73
CA ILE A 321 10.92 0.33 -16.73
C ILE A 321 10.42 0.77 -15.33
N VAL A 322 9.54 -0.01 -14.70
CA VAL A 322 9.01 0.27 -13.36
C VAL A 322 10.12 0.29 -12.31
N LYS A 323 11.03 -0.70 -12.34
CA LYS A 323 12.20 -0.74 -11.44
C LYS A 323 13.09 0.48 -11.57
N ASN A 324 13.41 0.87 -12.80
CA ASN A 324 14.26 2.02 -13.07
C ASN A 324 13.61 3.34 -12.64
N TYR A 325 12.28 3.45 -12.77
CA TYR A 325 11.54 4.61 -12.28
C TYR A 325 11.64 4.75 -10.76
N ASP A 326 11.51 3.66 -10.01
CA ASP A 326 11.62 3.66 -8.55
C ASP A 326 13.04 4.04 -8.08
N HIS A 327 14.10 3.58 -8.78
CA HIS A 327 15.50 3.92 -8.47
C HIS A 327 15.88 5.36 -8.79
N SER A 328 15.22 6.02 -9.73
CA SER A 328 15.52 7.40 -10.10
C SER A 328 14.93 8.45 -9.13
N ARG A 329 14.06 8.02 -8.21
CA ARG A 329 13.41 8.88 -7.21
C ARG A 329 13.80 8.54 -5.76
N ALA A 330 14.58 7.49 -5.54
CA ALA A 330 15.17 7.13 -4.24
C ALA A 330 16.55 7.79 -4.08
#